data_d5ca2022d2bbb5c1c186f5b95c80fd5c
#
_entry.id   d5ca2022d2bbb5c1c186f5b95c80fd5c
#
_cell.length_a   1.000
_cell.length_b   1.000
_cell.length_c   1.000
_cell.angle_alpha   90.00
_cell.angle_beta   90.00
_cell.angle_gamma   90.00
#
_symmetry.space_group_name_H-M   'P 1'
#
loop_
_entity.id
_entity.type
_entity.pdbx_description
1 polymer ?
#
loop_
_entity_poly.entity_id
_entity_poly.type
_entity_poly.pdbx_seq_one_letter_code
_entity_poly.pdbx_strand_id
1 'polypeptide(L)'
;MSVPSTTKAFILGSKSPRQFGEKTIQYYSASVQDVPLPKGEVVVKILCAGFNHRELWIRKGLYPAIKEGATLGADASGIVVSGPEHLLNKRVLIVPMVGWESNPRGPDGKFGIVGGVTHPTYGTLSEYVALDAKSVIPAPEHMSDEEAGAWALGAVTAWRAVVTKAQIEKGHNVLITGIGGGVAMIALLFCVALGANVFVSSSNKQTIDWAVGLGAKGGVNYRDESWPKDLAALLKEHNLNRLDAIVDSAGGDLLGKTGKILNHGAKVVCYGMTASPNIPLAMPAVLKNVDLLGSTMGSTAELKAATEFAAKHLLKPSVSTVLDGLENAEQGFELIEKGRESGKIVVRIGGKSGSKL
;
A
#
# COMPACT_ATOMS: atom_id res chain seq x y z
N MET A 1 21.10 23.45 8.22
CA MET A 1 21.24 23.58 6.75
C MET A 1 20.18 24.56 6.26
N SER A 2 20.51 25.41 5.27
CA SER A 2 19.50 26.28 4.66
C SER A 2 18.56 25.44 3.79
N VAL A 3 17.25 25.71 3.88
CA VAL A 3 16.25 25.07 3.01
C VAL A 3 16.46 25.57 1.58
N PRO A 4 16.55 24.70 0.57
CA PRO A 4 16.72 25.12 -0.82
C PRO A 4 15.44 25.81 -1.34
N SER A 5 15.57 26.69 -2.33
CA SER A 5 14.43 27.32 -3.00
C SER A 5 13.79 26.45 -4.08
N THR A 6 14.51 25.44 -4.55
CA THR A 6 14.09 24.45 -5.56
C THR A 6 14.37 23.04 -5.08
N THR A 7 13.68 22.06 -5.66
CA THR A 7 13.89 20.63 -5.40
C THR A 7 13.85 19.86 -6.72
N LYS A 8 14.65 18.82 -6.86
CA LYS A 8 14.45 17.85 -7.93
C LYS A 8 13.27 16.96 -7.59
N ALA A 9 12.38 16.73 -8.56
CA ALA A 9 11.20 15.93 -8.40
C ALA A 9 10.88 15.16 -9.68
N PHE A 10 10.26 13.97 -9.53
CA PHE A 10 9.80 13.17 -10.64
C PHE A 10 8.38 13.61 -11.02
N ILE A 11 8.29 14.36 -12.11
CA ILE A 11 7.11 15.12 -12.52
C ILE A 11 6.34 14.38 -13.60
N LEU A 12 5.02 14.30 -13.42
CA LEU A 12 4.10 13.75 -14.42
C LEU A 12 4.01 14.71 -15.63
N GLY A 13 4.39 14.21 -16.78
CA GLY A 13 4.37 14.96 -18.04
C GLY A 13 3.06 14.80 -18.82
N SER A 14 3.10 15.09 -20.10
CA SER A 14 1.95 15.00 -21.00
C SER A 14 1.63 13.56 -21.39
N LYS A 15 0.39 13.36 -21.88
CA LYS A 15 -0.07 12.09 -22.43
C LYS A 15 0.49 11.87 -23.83
N SER A 16 0.87 10.61 -24.11
CA SER A 16 1.17 10.14 -25.45
C SER A 16 0.64 8.71 -25.63
N PRO A 17 0.33 8.29 -26.87
CA PRO A 17 -0.01 6.90 -27.15
C PRO A 17 1.14 5.97 -26.80
N ARG A 18 0.86 4.89 -26.07
CA ARG A 18 1.82 3.83 -25.76
C ARG A 18 1.18 2.46 -25.98
N GLN A 19 1.92 1.58 -26.65
CA GLN A 19 1.46 0.21 -26.92
C GLN A 19 1.59 -0.66 -25.66
N PHE A 20 0.50 -1.38 -25.32
CA PHE A 20 0.46 -2.38 -24.26
C PHE A 20 -0.15 -3.67 -24.83
N GLY A 21 0.70 -4.61 -25.23
CA GLY A 21 0.27 -5.78 -25.97
C GLY A 21 -0.45 -5.34 -27.26
N GLU A 22 -1.70 -5.78 -27.45
CA GLU A 22 -2.53 -5.40 -28.62
C GLU A 22 -3.27 -4.06 -28.45
N LYS A 23 -3.23 -3.45 -27.27
CA LYS A 23 -3.96 -2.21 -26.96
C LYS A 23 -3.03 -1.00 -26.97
N THR A 24 -3.48 0.08 -27.58
CA THR A 24 -2.87 1.41 -27.42
C THR A 24 -3.62 2.17 -26.35
N ILE A 25 -2.93 2.62 -25.32
CA ILE A 25 -3.50 3.48 -24.26
C ILE A 25 -2.79 4.83 -24.25
N GLN A 26 -3.45 5.84 -23.68
CA GLN A 26 -2.83 7.12 -23.38
C GLN A 26 -2.01 6.97 -22.10
N TYR A 27 -0.70 7.15 -22.22
CA TYR A 27 0.23 6.99 -21.10
C TYR A 27 0.91 8.32 -20.82
N TYR A 28 0.94 8.73 -19.55
CA TYR A 28 1.64 9.95 -19.15
C TYR A 28 3.15 9.68 -19.07
N SER A 29 3.94 10.54 -19.70
CA SER A 29 5.38 10.60 -19.49
C SER A 29 5.69 11.03 -18.06
N ALA A 30 6.90 10.83 -17.59
CA ALA A 30 7.40 11.46 -16.37
C ALA A 30 8.93 11.62 -16.48
N SER A 31 9.45 12.63 -15.81
CA SER A 31 10.88 12.93 -15.81
C SER A 31 11.29 13.68 -14.55
N VAL A 32 12.56 13.62 -14.21
CA VAL A 32 13.13 14.45 -13.14
C VAL A 32 13.26 15.89 -13.63
N GLN A 33 12.76 16.82 -12.83
CA GLN A 33 12.80 18.25 -13.12
C GLN A 33 13.15 19.03 -11.84
N ASP A 34 13.80 20.17 -12.00
CA ASP A 34 13.95 21.16 -10.94
C ASP A 34 12.65 21.97 -10.85
N VAL A 35 12.02 21.96 -9.68
CA VAL A 35 10.78 22.68 -9.43
C VAL A 35 10.91 23.57 -8.20
N PRO A 36 10.17 24.70 -8.13
CA PRO A 36 10.13 25.51 -6.92
C PRO A 36 9.68 24.68 -5.71
N LEU A 37 10.38 24.82 -4.58
CA LEU A 37 9.94 24.26 -3.31
C LEU A 37 8.97 25.26 -2.68
N PRO A 38 7.68 24.91 -2.53
CA PRO A 38 6.70 25.82 -1.92
C PRO A 38 6.99 26.03 -0.43
N LYS A 39 6.39 27.07 0.14
CA LYS A 39 6.42 27.25 1.60
C LYS A 39 5.49 26.21 2.25
N GLY A 40 5.91 25.67 3.38
CA GLY A 40 5.13 24.77 4.21
C GLY A 40 5.47 24.96 5.68
N GLU A 41 4.68 24.40 6.58
CA GLU A 41 4.97 24.43 8.02
C GLU A 41 6.20 23.58 8.34
N VAL A 42 6.41 22.49 7.60
CA VAL A 42 7.62 21.65 7.68
C VAL A 42 8.20 21.42 6.29
N VAL A 43 9.52 21.30 6.23
CA VAL A 43 10.24 20.82 5.04
C VAL A 43 10.94 19.52 5.42
N VAL A 44 10.67 18.49 4.65
CA VAL A 44 11.27 17.16 4.83
C VAL A 44 12.25 16.90 3.69
N LYS A 45 13.50 16.57 4.03
CA LYS A 45 14.46 15.98 3.10
C LYS A 45 14.14 14.50 2.98
N ILE A 46 13.75 14.06 1.79
CA ILE A 46 13.38 12.66 1.56
C ILE A 46 14.65 11.80 1.54
N LEU A 47 14.61 10.68 2.25
CA LEU A 47 15.64 9.64 2.23
C LEU A 47 15.26 8.54 1.24
N CYS A 48 14.07 7.98 1.39
CA CYS A 48 13.53 6.93 0.53
C CYS A 48 12.05 7.18 0.22
N ALA A 49 11.63 6.89 -1.01
CA ALA A 49 10.24 6.95 -1.44
C ALA A 49 9.79 5.61 -2.02
N GLY A 50 8.61 5.14 -1.62
CA GLY A 50 8.06 3.84 -2.03
C GLY A 50 7.03 3.98 -3.15
N PHE A 51 7.05 3.02 -4.07
CA PHE A 51 6.05 2.91 -5.12
C PHE A 51 4.79 2.19 -4.65
N ASN A 52 3.65 2.56 -5.23
CA ASN A 52 2.37 1.91 -5.05
C ASN A 52 1.70 1.70 -6.41
N HIS A 53 0.83 0.71 -6.51
CA HIS A 53 0.18 0.35 -7.78
C HIS A 53 -0.66 1.50 -8.37
N ARG A 54 -1.14 2.42 -7.51
CA ARG A 54 -1.88 3.62 -7.94
C ARG A 54 -1.06 4.54 -8.86
N GLU A 55 0.26 4.66 -8.65
CA GLU A 55 1.13 5.48 -9.51
C GLU A 55 1.14 4.94 -10.94
N LEU A 56 1.11 3.61 -11.12
CA LEU A 56 0.97 3.01 -12.46
C LEU A 56 -0.41 3.32 -13.09
N TRP A 57 -1.49 3.29 -12.31
CA TRP A 57 -2.82 3.70 -12.79
C TRP A 57 -2.86 5.18 -13.18
N ILE A 58 -2.16 6.06 -12.46
CA ILE A 58 -1.99 7.48 -12.83
C ILE A 58 -1.29 7.57 -14.19
N ARG A 59 -0.15 6.89 -14.36
CA ARG A 59 0.60 6.87 -15.63
C ARG A 59 -0.25 6.34 -16.79
N LYS A 60 -1.12 5.37 -16.55
CA LYS A 60 -2.07 4.81 -17.53
C LYS A 60 -3.31 5.67 -17.76
N GLY A 61 -3.44 6.82 -17.09
CA GLY A 61 -4.62 7.68 -17.24
C GLY A 61 -5.91 7.12 -16.65
N LEU A 62 -5.81 6.10 -15.78
CA LEU A 62 -6.93 5.35 -15.20
C LEU A 62 -7.19 5.68 -13.72
N TYR A 63 -6.66 6.80 -13.24
CA TYR A 63 -6.84 7.25 -11.87
C TYR A 63 -7.62 8.59 -11.84
N PRO A 64 -8.44 8.84 -10.81
CA PRO A 64 -9.18 10.10 -10.74
C PRO A 64 -8.28 11.29 -10.45
N ALA A 65 -8.70 12.48 -10.90
CA ALA A 65 -8.09 13.77 -10.59
C ALA A 65 -6.59 13.89 -10.94
N ILE A 66 -6.13 13.20 -11.97
CA ILE A 66 -4.74 13.27 -12.45
C ILE A 66 -4.40 14.72 -12.85
N LYS A 67 -3.19 15.17 -12.50
CA LYS A 67 -2.70 16.52 -12.83
C LYS A 67 -1.33 16.44 -13.51
N GLU A 68 -1.26 16.88 -14.76
CA GLU A 68 0.02 17.14 -15.44
C GLU A 68 0.84 18.20 -14.67
N GLY A 69 2.15 18.02 -14.62
CA GLY A 69 3.03 18.89 -13.85
C GLY A 69 3.07 18.58 -12.35
N ALA A 70 2.29 17.59 -11.85
CA ALA A 70 2.33 17.20 -10.45
C ALA A 70 3.50 16.24 -10.17
N THR A 71 4.10 16.36 -8.98
CA THR A 71 5.08 15.41 -8.45
C THR A 71 4.39 14.08 -8.15
N LEU A 72 4.99 12.97 -8.56
CA LEU A 72 4.52 11.61 -8.27
C LEU A 72 4.99 11.14 -6.88
N GLY A 73 4.47 9.98 -6.44
CA GLY A 73 4.84 9.31 -5.18
C GLY A 73 3.96 9.71 -4.00
N ALA A 74 3.61 8.73 -3.17
CA ALA A 74 2.77 8.89 -2.00
C ALA A 74 3.45 8.46 -0.69
N ASP A 75 4.34 7.49 -0.75
CA ASP A 75 5.10 6.97 0.40
C ASP A 75 6.48 7.61 0.46
N ALA A 76 6.91 8.01 1.65
CA ALA A 76 8.32 8.33 1.90
C ALA A 76 8.69 8.30 3.39
N SER A 77 9.99 8.09 3.62
CA SER A 77 10.70 8.42 4.85
C SER A 77 11.64 9.60 4.60
N GLY A 78 11.87 10.42 5.61
CA GLY A 78 12.77 11.56 5.50
C GLY A 78 13.12 12.19 6.84
N ILE A 79 13.94 13.24 6.78
CA ILE A 79 14.35 14.04 7.95
C ILE A 79 13.73 15.43 7.84
N VAL A 80 13.11 15.90 8.91
CA VAL A 80 12.62 17.29 8.98
C VAL A 80 13.80 18.25 9.07
N VAL A 81 13.99 19.08 8.04
CA VAL A 81 15.10 20.05 7.96
C VAL A 81 14.65 21.48 8.27
N SER A 82 13.35 21.74 8.27
CA SER A 82 12.76 23.02 8.70
C SER A 82 11.36 22.76 9.26
N GLY A 83 10.98 23.48 10.31
CA GLY A 83 9.66 23.37 10.94
C GLY A 83 9.71 23.66 12.45
N PRO A 84 8.67 23.27 13.19
CA PRO A 84 8.63 23.40 14.65
C PRO A 84 9.79 22.67 15.32
N GLU A 85 10.32 23.22 16.41
CA GLU A 85 11.53 22.74 17.11
C GLU A 85 11.43 21.25 17.48
N HIS A 86 10.29 20.79 17.95
CA HIS A 86 10.08 19.39 18.36
C HIS A 86 10.13 18.40 17.18
N LEU A 87 10.03 18.87 15.93
CA LEU A 87 10.14 18.04 14.73
C LEU A 87 11.51 18.13 14.06
N LEU A 88 12.31 19.17 14.35
CA LEU A 88 13.61 19.35 13.70
C LEU A 88 14.53 18.16 13.91
N ASN A 89 15.19 17.75 12.81
CA ASN A 89 16.09 16.60 12.74
C ASN A 89 15.43 15.25 13.12
N LYS A 90 14.10 15.19 13.24
CA LYS A 90 13.40 13.93 13.45
C LYS A 90 13.21 13.19 12.14
N ARG A 91 13.38 11.88 12.21
CA ARG A 91 13.07 10.95 11.13
C ARG A 91 11.56 10.69 11.12
N VAL A 92 10.94 10.92 9.98
CA VAL A 92 9.49 10.90 9.83
C VAL A 92 9.04 10.08 8.62
N LEU A 93 7.78 9.62 8.68
CA LEU A 93 7.00 9.16 7.55
C LEU A 93 6.12 10.29 7.05
N ILE A 94 5.94 10.38 5.74
CA ILE A 94 4.93 11.25 5.14
C ILE A 94 3.57 10.56 5.24
N VAL A 95 2.56 11.27 5.74
CA VAL A 95 1.16 10.81 5.72
C VAL A 95 0.68 10.82 4.27
N PRO A 96 0.26 9.68 3.68
CA PRO A 96 0.05 9.56 2.24
C PRO A 96 -1.30 10.14 1.77
N MET A 97 -2.04 10.83 2.64
CA MET A 97 -3.34 11.41 2.33
C MET A 97 -3.59 12.66 3.16
N VAL A 98 -4.55 13.46 2.73
CA VAL A 98 -5.07 14.64 3.44
C VAL A 98 -6.59 14.57 3.57
N GLY A 99 -7.16 15.29 4.56
CA GLY A 99 -8.60 15.42 4.76
C GLY A 99 -9.26 14.21 5.41
N TRP A 100 -8.48 13.36 6.07
CA TRP A 100 -9.01 12.24 6.85
C TRP A 100 -8.21 12.06 8.15
N GLU A 101 -8.69 12.70 9.22
CA GLU A 101 -7.99 12.71 10.50
C GLU A 101 -8.30 11.45 11.33
N SER A 102 -9.58 11.16 11.60
CA SER A 102 -9.94 10.08 12.54
C SER A 102 -11.32 9.45 12.33
N ASN A 103 -12.20 9.98 11.50
CA ASN A 103 -13.55 9.47 11.35
C ASN A 103 -13.53 8.01 10.81
N PRO A 104 -14.09 7.03 11.54
CA PRO A 104 -14.04 5.62 11.14
C PRO A 104 -14.91 5.29 9.91
N ARG A 105 -15.85 6.18 9.55
CA ARG A 105 -16.74 5.97 8.40
C ARG A 105 -16.09 6.37 7.07
N GLY A 106 -15.32 7.47 7.05
CA GLY A 106 -14.72 8.03 5.84
C GLY A 106 -14.06 9.37 6.11
N PRO A 107 -13.58 10.07 5.07
CA PRO A 107 -12.88 11.35 5.21
C PRO A 107 -13.67 12.41 5.97
N ASP A 108 -12.94 13.20 6.78
CA ASP A 108 -13.50 14.30 7.57
C ASP A 108 -13.66 15.59 6.74
N GLY A 109 -12.94 15.70 5.64
CA GLY A 109 -12.90 16.90 4.81
C GLY A 109 -12.56 16.61 3.34
N LYS A 110 -11.99 17.59 2.65
CA LYS A 110 -11.55 17.40 1.26
C LYS A 110 -10.42 16.37 1.19
N PHE A 111 -10.80 15.17 0.85
CA PHE A 111 -9.89 14.04 0.78
C PHE A 111 -9.03 14.06 -0.47
N GLY A 112 -7.76 13.68 -0.33
CA GLY A 112 -6.85 13.45 -1.43
C GLY A 112 -5.70 12.55 -1.02
N ILE A 113 -5.24 11.73 -1.97
CA ILE A 113 -4.05 10.88 -1.80
C ILE A 113 -2.87 11.60 -2.45
N VAL A 114 -1.75 11.69 -1.74
CA VAL A 114 -0.53 12.39 -2.17
C VAL A 114 0.00 11.83 -3.51
N GLY A 115 0.48 12.72 -4.36
CA GLY A 115 1.23 12.42 -5.58
C GLY A 115 0.40 12.25 -6.86
N GLY A 116 0.74 13.01 -7.90
CA GLY A 116 0.22 12.88 -9.26
C GLY A 116 -1.20 13.40 -9.49
N VAL A 117 -1.80 14.10 -8.52
CA VAL A 117 -3.21 14.50 -8.54
C VAL A 117 -3.39 16.00 -8.24
N THR A 118 -4.61 16.50 -8.44
CA THR A 118 -4.96 17.91 -8.25
C THR A 118 -4.98 18.33 -6.76
N HIS A 119 -5.14 17.37 -5.83
CA HIS A 119 -5.17 17.61 -4.40
C HIS A 119 -4.75 16.37 -3.60
N PRO A 120 -3.75 16.48 -2.70
CA PRO A 120 -2.84 17.62 -2.54
C PRO A 120 -1.89 17.75 -3.75
N THR A 121 -1.22 18.89 -3.87
CA THR A 121 -0.39 19.21 -5.05
C THR A 121 1.06 18.76 -4.94
N TYR A 122 1.46 18.16 -3.82
CA TYR A 122 2.81 17.64 -3.61
C TYR A 122 2.87 16.12 -3.81
N GLY A 123 4.07 15.59 -3.99
CA GLY A 123 4.37 14.16 -4.06
C GLY A 123 5.73 13.87 -3.43
N THR A 124 6.00 12.60 -3.21
CA THR A 124 7.16 12.14 -2.43
C THR A 124 8.35 11.68 -3.28
N LEU A 125 8.19 11.49 -4.60
CA LEU A 125 9.31 11.27 -5.49
C LEU A 125 10.02 12.61 -5.78
N SER A 126 10.66 13.17 -4.74
CA SER A 126 11.37 14.45 -4.77
C SER A 126 12.46 14.47 -3.68
N GLU A 127 13.49 15.31 -3.85
CA GLU A 127 14.55 15.44 -2.82
C GLU A 127 14.03 16.12 -1.54
N TYR A 128 13.12 17.08 -1.70
CA TYR A 128 12.50 17.81 -0.60
C TYR A 128 11.00 17.96 -0.86
N VAL A 129 10.22 17.93 0.21
CA VAL A 129 8.80 18.22 0.18
C VAL A 129 8.44 19.17 1.31
N ALA A 130 7.61 20.19 1.01
CA ALA A 130 7.06 21.12 1.98
C ALA A 130 5.57 20.82 2.20
N LEU A 131 5.15 20.70 3.45
CA LEU A 131 3.80 20.28 3.83
C LEU A 131 3.40 20.78 5.22
N ASP A 132 2.16 20.53 5.63
CA ASP A 132 1.66 20.84 6.97
C ASP A 132 2.30 19.91 8.01
N ALA A 133 2.55 20.39 9.21
CA ALA A 133 3.18 19.62 10.29
C ALA A 133 2.40 18.34 10.66
N LYS A 134 1.07 18.36 10.52
CA LYS A 134 0.21 17.20 10.74
C LYS A 134 0.36 16.11 9.68
N SER A 135 0.99 16.41 8.54
CA SER A 135 1.24 15.47 7.44
C SER A 135 2.52 14.65 7.62
N VAL A 136 3.14 14.69 8.80
CA VAL A 136 4.24 13.83 9.19
C VAL A 136 3.95 13.09 10.49
N ILE A 137 4.46 11.87 10.61
CA ILE A 137 4.46 11.10 11.85
C ILE A 137 5.86 10.53 12.10
N PRO A 138 6.25 10.24 13.35
CA PRO A 138 7.54 9.62 13.63
C PRO A 138 7.71 8.29 12.88
N ALA A 139 8.88 8.09 12.26
CA ALA A 139 9.23 6.81 11.66
C ALA A 139 9.66 5.82 12.74
N PRO A 140 9.24 4.52 12.67
CA PRO A 140 9.67 3.50 13.62
C PRO A 140 11.20 3.31 13.59
N GLU A 141 11.84 3.28 14.75
CA GLU A 141 13.30 3.16 14.87
C GLU A 141 13.83 1.83 14.31
N HIS A 142 13.05 0.74 14.44
CA HIS A 142 13.43 -0.59 13.99
C HIS A 142 13.41 -0.77 12.47
N MET A 143 12.79 0.15 11.72
CA MET A 143 12.74 0.12 10.26
C MET A 143 13.96 0.85 9.68
N SER A 144 14.55 0.31 8.61
CA SER A 144 15.50 1.05 7.76
C SER A 144 14.81 2.21 7.05
N ASP A 145 15.57 3.06 6.36
CA ASP A 145 14.99 4.16 5.58
C ASP A 145 14.14 3.66 4.42
N GLU A 146 14.56 2.56 3.78
CA GLU A 146 13.85 1.90 2.71
C GLU A 146 12.54 1.26 3.21
N GLU A 147 12.60 0.54 4.35
CA GLU A 147 11.43 -0.06 4.97
C GLU A 147 10.42 1.01 5.38
N ALA A 148 10.89 2.09 6.00
CA ALA A 148 10.07 3.23 6.38
C ALA A 148 9.48 3.97 5.15
N GLY A 149 10.27 4.15 4.10
CA GLY A 149 9.83 4.75 2.82
C GLY A 149 8.79 3.90 2.07
N ALA A 150 8.67 2.62 2.40
CA ALA A 150 7.72 1.68 1.80
C ALA A 150 6.44 1.46 2.64
N TRP A 151 6.29 2.14 3.79
CA TRP A 151 5.35 1.74 4.85
C TRP A 151 3.96 2.38 4.73
N ALA A 152 3.88 3.70 4.71
CA ALA A 152 2.71 4.46 5.14
C ALA A 152 1.40 4.10 4.41
N LEU A 153 1.37 4.13 3.07
CA LEU A 153 0.16 3.86 2.28
C LEU A 153 -0.28 2.40 2.41
N GLY A 154 0.68 1.49 2.32
CA GLY A 154 0.41 0.06 2.48
C GLY A 154 -0.11 -0.26 3.87
N ALA A 155 0.49 0.32 4.90
CA ALA A 155 0.14 0.09 6.29
C ALA A 155 -1.26 0.62 6.64
N VAL A 156 -1.59 1.85 6.28
CA VAL A 156 -2.90 2.42 6.58
C VAL A 156 -4.02 1.67 5.86
N THR A 157 -3.79 1.27 4.61
CA THR A 157 -4.75 0.49 3.82
C THR A 157 -4.96 -0.91 4.40
N ALA A 158 -3.88 -1.59 4.77
CA ALA A 158 -3.94 -2.91 5.39
C ALA A 158 -4.58 -2.86 6.79
N TRP A 159 -4.21 -1.87 7.62
CA TRP A 159 -4.77 -1.69 8.95
C TRP A 159 -6.28 -1.50 8.90
N ARG A 160 -6.74 -0.58 8.03
CA ARG A 160 -8.16 -0.36 7.86
C ARG A 160 -8.88 -1.61 7.39
N ALA A 161 -8.33 -2.34 6.43
CA ALA A 161 -8.95 -3.57 5.94
C ALA A 161 -9.01 -4.66 7.02
N VAL A 162 -7.93 -4.87 7.77
CA VAL A 162 -7.79 -5.95 8.75
C VAL A 162 -8.48 -5.60 10.08
N VAL A 163 -8.18 -4.42 10.64
CA VAL A 163 -8.61 -4.06 12.01
C VAL A 163 -9.95 -3.35 12.00
N THR A 164 -10.10 -2.28 11.21
CA THR A 164 -11.30 -1.46 11.23
C THR A 164 -12.48 -2.16 10.54
N LYS A 165 -12.25 -2.78 9.37
CA LYS A 165 -13.31 -3.36 8.55
C LYS A 165 -13.55 -4.84 8.84
N ALA A 166 -12.54 -5.68 8.69
CA ALA A 166 -12.67 -7.11 8.94
C ALA A 166 -12.76 -7.43 10.44
N GLN A 167 -12.23 -6.58 11.31
CA GLN A 167 -12.22 -6.79 12.77
C GLN A 167 -11.58 -8.14 13.13
N ILE A 168 -10.38 -8.37 12.57
CA ILE A 168 -9.67 -9.63 12.77
C ILE A 168 -9.22 -9.75 14.22
N GLU A 169 -9.49 -10.93 14.80
CA GLU A 169 -9.13 -11.29 16.16
C GLU A 169 -8.33 -12.59 16.19
N LYS A 170 -7.76 -12.89 17.35
CA LYS A 170 -7.02 -14.13 17.58
C LYS A 170 -7.89 -15.35 17.28
N GLY A 171 -7.34 -16.27 16.50
CA GLY A 171 -7.99 -17.52 16.13
C GLY A 171 -8.87 -17.42 14.87
N HIS A 172 -9.18 -16.23 14.35
CA HIS A 172 -9.89 -16.09 13.07
C HIS A 172 -9.12 -16.74 11.92
N ASN A 173 -9.84 -17.37 11.01
CA ASN A 173 -9.29 -17.94 9.77
C ASN A 173 -9.46 -16.94 8.64
N VAL A 174 -8.36 -16.45 8.09
CA VAL A 174 -8.33 -15.34 7.14
C VAL A 174 -7.69 -15.76 5.84
N LEU A 175 -8.34 -15.49 4.71
CA LEU A 175 -7.72 -15.56 3.39
C LEU A 175 -7.27 -14.15 2.96
N ILE A 176 -6.02 -14.01 2.54
CA ILE A 176 -5.51 -12.79 1.91
C ILE A 176 -5.21 -13.07 0.45
N THR A 177 -5.88 -12.36 -0.47
CA THR A 177 -5.68 -12.54 -1.90
C THR A 177 -4.52 -11.70 -2.42
N GLY A 178 -3.85 -12.18 -3.50
CA GLY A 178 -2.81 -11.41 -4.17
C GLY A 178 -1.60 -11.10 -3.30
N ILE A 179 -1.09 -12.10 -2.57
CA ILE A 179 -0.08 -11.94 -1.50
C ILE A 179 1.26 -11.33 -1.97
N GLY A 180 1.55 -11.29 -3.25
CA GLY A 180 2.74 -10.59 -3.78
C GLY A 180 2.67 -9.07 -3.65
N GLY A 181 1.48 -8.48 -3.44
CA GLY A 181 1.28 -7.05 -3.31
C GLY A 181 1.67 -6.48 -1.94
N GLY A 182 2.22 -5.26 -1.92
CA GLY A 182 2.70 -4.63 -0.68
C GLY A 182 1.63 -4.49 0.42
N VAL A 183 0.38 -4.15 0.07
CA VAL A 183 -0.73 -4.08 1.04
C VAL A 183 -1.08 -5.46 1.59
N ALA A 184 -1.18 -6.47 0.72
CA ALA A 184 -1.50 -7.84 1.12
C ALA A 184 -0.45 -8.43 2.06
N MET A 185 0.83 -8.18 1.79
CA MET A 185 1.94 -8.57 2.65
C MET A 185 1.85 -7.92 4.04
N ILE A 186 1.59 -6.60 4.10
CA ILE A 186 1.43 -5.91 5.40
C ILE A 186 0.17 -6.40 6.14
N ALA A 187 -0.92 -6.70 5.43
CA ALA A 187 -2.11 -7.31 6.01
C ALA A 187 -1.82 -8.69 6.61
N LEU A 188 -0.99 -9.52 5.94
CA LEU A 188 -0.51 -10.78 6.49
C LEU A 188 0.22 -10.56 7.81
N LEU A 189 1.18 -9.63 7.86
CA LEU A 189 1.94 -9.34 9.08
C LEU A 189 1.03 -8.91 10.24
N PHE A 190 0.04 -8.05 9.97
CA PHE A 190 -0.94 -7.66 10.98
C PHE A 190 -1.78 -8.83 11.46
N CYS A 191 -2.34 -9.63 10.56
CA CYS A 191 -3.16 -10.79 10.93
C CYS A 191 -2.36 -11.81 11.75
N VAL A 192 -1.12 -12.11 11.37
CA VAL A 192 -0.24 -13.02 12.12
C VAL A 192 0.05 -12.47 13.51
N ALA A 193 0.40 -11.19 13.63
CA ALA A 193 0.67 -10.55 14.92
C ALA A 193 -0.58 -10.46 15.84
N LEU A 194 -1.78 -10.39 15.25
CA LEU A 194 -3.05 -10.48 15.97
C LEU A 194 -3.40 -11.91 16.38
N GLY A 195 -2.65 -12.92 15.93
CA GLY A 195 -2.86 -14.33 16.27
C GLY A 195 -3.92 -15.03 15.42
N ALA A 196 -4.22 -14.51 14.22
CA ALA A 196 -5.11 -15.15 13.27
C ALA A 196 -4.41 -16.30 12.52
N ASN A 197 -5.20 -17.24 11.99
CA ASN A 197 -4.77 -18.29 11.09
C ASN A 197 -4.86 -17.76 9.65
N VAL A 198 -3.73 -17.45 9.03
CA VAL A 198 -3.71 -16.79 7.73
C VAL A 198 -3.42 -17.77 6.61
N PHE A 199 -4.24 -17.73 5.59
CA PHE A 199 -4.06 -18.42 4.31
C PHE A 199 -3.92 -17.37 3.21
N VAL A 200 -3.19 -17.70 2.15
CA VAL A 200 -2.91 -16.74 1.08
C VAL A 200 -3.22 -17.30 -0.30
N SER A 201 -3.40 -16.43 -1.29
CA SER A 201 -3.47 -16.85 -2.68
C SER A 201 -2.47 -16.10 -3.57
N SER A 202 -1.82 -16.83 -4.47
CA SER A 202 -0.93 -16.30 -5.49
C SER A 202 -0.95 -17.21 -6.72
N SER A 203 -0.52 -16.72 -7.87
CA SER A 203 -0.22 -17.58 -9.03
C SER A 203 1.19 -18.13 -9.02
N ASN A 204 2.02 -17.73 -8.08
CA ASN A 204 3.42 -18.12 -7.97
C ASN A 204 3.66 -18.85 -6.64
N LYS A 205 4.11 -20.11 -6.74
CA LYS A 205 4.43 -20.94 -5.57
C LYS A 205 5.49 -20.32 -4.67
N GLN A 206 6.53 -19.72 -5.25
CA GLN A 206 7.59 -19.08 -4.47
C GLN A 206 7.06 -17.94 -3.59
N THR A 207 6.08 -17.17 -4.10
CA THR A 207 5.41 -16.13 -3.33
C THR A 207 4.56 -16.71 -2.20
N ILE A 208 3.94 -17.87 -2.39
CA ILE A 208 3.21 -18.59 -1.33
C ILE A 208 4.19 -19.06 -0.26
N ASP A 209 5.29 -19.73 -0.67
CA ASP A 209 6.31 -20.25 0.24
C ASP A 209 6.95 -19.11 1.06
N TRP A 210 7.20 -17.96 0.43
CA TRP A 210 7.65 -16.76 1.11
C TRP A 210 6.65 -16.26 2.17
N ALA A 211 5.34 -16.23 1.84
CA ALA A 211 4.29 -15.84 2.79
C ALA A 211 4.18 -16.82 3.96
N VAL A 212 4.40 -18.11 3.73
CA VAL A 212 4.49 -19.13 4.78
C VAL A 212 5.66 -18.84 5.72
N GLY A 213 6.81 -18.44 5.17
CA GLY A 213 7.96 -17.96 5.95
C GLY A 213 7.67 -16.74 6.82
N LEU A 214 6.67 -15.92 6.46
CA LEU A 214 6.19 -14.77 7.24
C LEU A 214 5.06 -15.13 8.23
N GLY A 215 4.65 -16.40 8.32
CA GLY A 215 3.68 -16.89 9.29
C GLY A 215 2.31 -17.28 8.71
N ALA A 216 2.10 -17.27 7.40
CA ALA A 216 0.92 -17.88 6.80
C ALA A 216 0.93 -19.40 7.03
N LYS A 217 -0.23 -20.00 7.26
CA LYS A 217 -0.36 -21.46 7.42
C LYS A 217 -0.28 -22.22 6.11
N GLY A 218 -0.44 -21.55 4.98
CA GLY A 218 -0.33 -22.10 3.64
C GLY A 218 -1.03 -21.21 2.62
N GLY A 219 -1.09 -21.68 1.37
CA GLY A 219 -1.72 -20.93 0.32
C GLY A 219 -2.10 -21.76 -0.89
N VAL A 220 -2.86 -21.14 -1.79
CA VAL A 220 -3.40 -21.78 -2.99
C VAL A 220 -3.06 -20.97 -4.25
N ASN A 221 -2.93 -21.68 -5.37
CA ASN A 221 -2.77 -21.03 -6.67
C ASN A 221 -4.16 -20.68 -7.23
N TYR A 222 -4.50 -19.40 -7.25
CA TYR A 222 -5.82 -18.94 -7.71
C TYR A 222 -6.10 -19.18 -9.20
N ARG A 223 -5.10 -19.58 -10.01
CA ARG A 223 -5.27 -19.95 -11.42
C ARG A 223 -5.79 -21.38 -11.59
N ASP A 224 -5.64 -22.22 -10.58
CA ASP A 224 -6.16 -23.58 -10.60
C ASP A 224 -7.66 -23.54 -10.29
N GLU A 225 -8.48 -24.14 -11.13
CA GLU A 225 -9.94 -24.12 -10.93
C GLU A 225 -10.38 -24.76 -9.61
N SER A 226 -9.57 -25.71 -9.11
CA SER A 226 -9.78 -26.43 -7.86
C SER A 226 -9.43 -25.62 -6.61
N TRP A 227 -8.80 -24.44 -6.72
CA TRP A 227 -8.24 -23.72 -5.57
C TRP A 227 -9.21 -23.54 -4.36
N PRO A 228 -10.55 -23.40 -4.52
CA PRO A 228 -11.43 -23.33 -3.35
C PRO A 228 -11.55 -24.66 -2.61
N LYS A 229 -11.44 -25.79 -3.33
CA LYS A 229 -11.40 -27.13 -2.72
C LYS A 229 -10.06 -27.39 -2.04
N ASP A 230 -8.97 -26.93 -2.67
CA ASP A 230 -7.63 -27.07 -2.12
C ASP A 230 -7.48 -26.23 -0.85
N LEU A 231 -8.06 -25.03 -0.81
CA LEU A 231 -8.13 -24.21 0.39
C LEU A 231 -8.98 -24.87 1.50
N ALA A 232 -10.09 -25.50 1.13
CA ALA A 232 -10.90 -26.25 2.10
C ALA A 232 -10.16 -27.46 2.68
N ALA A 233 -9.35 -28.17 1.87
CA ALA A 233 -8.49 -29.24 2.33
C ALA A 233 -7.39 -28.72 3.26
N LEU A 234 -6.74 -27.63 2.89
CA LEU A 234 -5.72 -26.97 3.68
C LEU A 234 -6.23 -26.50 5.05
N LEU A 235 -7.44 -25.93 5.11
CA LEU A 235 -8.09 -25.60 6.38
C LEU A 235 -8.23 -26.84 7.27
N LYS A 236 -8.69 -27.99 6.72
CA LYS A 236 -8.85 -29.25 7.46
C LYS A 236 -7.54 -29.81 7.97
N GLU A 237 -6.47 -29.73 7.19
CA GLU A 237 -5.12 -30.15 7.60
C GLU A 237 -4.64 -29.40 8.86
N HIS A 238 -5.10 -28.17 9.04
CA HIS A 238 -4.85 -27.37 10.25
C HIS A 238 -5.92 -27.52 11.33
N ASN A 239 -6.85 -28.49 11.22
CA ASN A 239 -8.00 -28.66 12.13
C ASN A 239 -8.94 -27.45 12.16
N LEU A 240 -9.06 -26.73 11.04
CA LEU A 240 -9.92 -25.57 10.85
C LEU A 240 -11.00 -25.92 9.81
N ASN A 241 -12.16 -25.23 9.87
CA ASN A 241 -13.27 -25.60 9.00
C ASN A 241 -13.58 -24.57 7.92
N ARG A 242 -13.68 -23.30 8.28
CA ARG A 242 -14.16 -22.22 7.40
C ARG A 242 -13.42 -20.95 7.67
N LEU A 243 -13.53 -20.00 6.72
CA LEU A 243 -12.96 -18.67 6.83
C LEU A 243 -13.91 -17.73 7.57
N ASP A 244 -13.37 -16.92 8.45
CA ASP A 244 -14.05 -15.83 9.14
C ASP A 244 -13.94 -14.51 8.35
N ALA A 245 -12.88 -14.36 7.57
CA ALA A 245 -12.70 -13.20 6.72
C ALA A 245 -11.89 -13.45 5.45
N ILE A 246 -12.10 -12.59 4.46
CA ILE A 246 -11.25 -12.45 3.27
C ILE A 246 -10.82 -10.99 3.16
N VAL A 247 -9.54 -10.75 2.98
CA VAL A 247 -8.97 -9.45 2.64
C VAL A 247 -8.54 -9.48 1.18
N ASP A 248 -9.26 -8.74 0.33
CA ASP A 248 -9.20 -8.90 -1.13
C ASP A 248 -8.70 -7.67 -1.88
N SER A 249 -7.87 -7.92 -2.88
CA SER A 249 -7.37 -6.92 -3.82
C SER A 249 -7.75 -7.19 -5.28
N ALA A 250 -8.36 -8.33 -5.56
CA ALA A 250 -8.55 -8.83 -6.91
C ALA A 250 -9.94 -8.53 -7.49
N GLY A 251 -10.99 -8.62 -6.70
CA GLY A 251 -12.37 -8.58 -7.19
C GLY A 251 -12.79 -9.87 -7.89
N GLY A 252 -13.81 -9.80 -8.75
CA GLY A 252 -14.31 -10.92 -9.53
C GLY A 252 -15.24 -11.85 -8.74
N ASP A 253 -15.38 -13.09 -9.21
CA ASP A 253 -16.29 -14.09 -8.62
C ASP A 253 -15.74 -14.72 -7.34
N LEU A 254 -15.20 -13.90 -6.45
CA LEU A 254 -14.62 -14.35 -5.19
C LEU A 254 -15.68 -15.02 -4.28
N LEU A 255 -16.84 -14.37 -4.14
CA LEU A 255 -17.93 -14.87 -3.28
C LEU A 255 -18.56 -16.14 -3.83
N GLY A 256 -18.72 -16.27 -5.15
CA GLY A 256 -19.20 -17.50 -5.77
C GLY A 256 -18.27 -18.69 -5.51
N LYS A 257 -16.97 -18.45 -5.63
CA LYS A 257 -15.94 -19.48 -5.41
C LYS A 257 -15.77 -19.85 -3.93
N THR A 258 -15.81 -18.91 -3.01
CA THR A 258 -15.54 -19.12 -1.58
C THR A 258 -16.79 -19.36 -0.73
N GLY A 259 -17.98 -19.13 -1.26
CA GLY A 259 -19.23 -19.15 -0.50
C GLY A 259 -19.47 -20.42 0.36
N LYS A 260 -18.97 -21.59 -0.07
CA LYS A 260 -19.08 -22.84 0.69
C LYS A 260 -18.15 -22.89 1.90
N ILE A 261 -17.01 -22.21 1.83
CA ILE A 261 -15.96 -22.22 2.87
C ILE A 261 -15.99 -20.99 3.77
N LEU A 262 -16.94 -20.08 3.60
CA LEU A 262 -17.17 -18.96 4.51
C LEU A 262 -18.03 -19.39 5.71
N ASN A 263 -17.71 -18.84 6.88
CA ASN A 263 -18.56 -18.91 8.06
C ASN A 263 -19.82 -18.04 7.89
N HIS A 264 -20.84 -18.28 8.73
CA HIS A 264 -21.93 -17.31 8.90
C HIS A 264 -21.36 -16.02 9.52
N GLY A 265 -21.79 -14.87 8.99
CA GLY A 265 -21.27 -13.56 9.42
C GLY A 265 -19.83 -13.27 8.99
N ALA A 266 -19.27 -14.04 8.05
CA ALA A 266 -17.93 -13.79 7.54
C ALA A 266 -17.83 -12.42 6.86
N LYS A 267 -16.68 -11.77 6.99
CA LYS A 267 -16.43 -10.45 6.39
C LYS A 267 -15.51 -10.56 5.18
N VAL A 268 -15.95 -10.02 4.05
CA VAL A 268 -15.16 -9.92 2.83
C VAL A 268 -14.84 -8.45 2.60
N VAL A 269 -13.60 -8.07 2.86
CA VAL A 269 -13.13 -6.68 2.74
C VAL A 269 -12.35 -6.54 1.45
N CYS A 270 -12.87 -5.72 0.54
CA CYS A 270 -12.23 -5.41 -0.73
C CYS A 270 -11.59 -4.01 -0.68
N TYR A 271 -10.27 -3.96 -0.83
CA TYR A 271 -9.51 -2.70 -0.91
C TYR A 271 -8.97 -2.39 -2.32
N GLY A 272 -9.18 -3.28 -3.27
CA GLY A 272 -8.79 -3.14 -4.67
C GLY A 272 -9.52 -4.14 -5.56
N MET A 273 -9.56 -3.85 -6.86
CA MET A 273 -10.19 -4.70 -7.88
C MET A 273 -9.29 -4.79 -9.12
N THR A 274 -8.10 -5.37 -8.94
CA THR A 274 -7.06 -5.39 -9.99
C THR A 274 -7.35 -6.39 -11.11
N ALA A 275 -8.11 -7.46 -10.83
CA ALA A 275 -8.45 -8.49 -11.81
C ALA A 275 -9.84 -8.30 -12.44
N SER A 276 -10.81 -7.76 -11.68
CA SER A 276 -12.16 -7.50 -12.18
C SER A 276 -12.79 -6.35 -11.39
N PRO A 277 -13.54 -5.45 -12.06
CA PRO A 277 -14.11 -4.26 -11.40
C PRO A 277 -15.39 -4.54 -10.60
N ASN A 278 -15.82 -5.80 -10.50
CA ASN A 278 -17.07 -6.19 -9.84
C ASN A 278 -16.87 -7.38 -8.91
N ILE A 279 -17.61 -7.42 -7.80
CA ILE A 279 -17.77 -8.59 -6.92
C ILE A 279 -19.29 -8.86 -6.81
N PRO A 280 -19.82 -9.91 -7.46
CA PRO A 280 -21.23 -10.25 -7.34
C PRO A 280 -21.57 -10.73 -5.92
N LEU A 281 -22.60 -10.13 -5.30
CA LEU A 281 -23.16 -10.63 -4.04
C LEU A 281 -24.30 -11.60 -4.36
N ALA A 282 -23.99 -12.89 -4.36
CA ALA A 282 -24.94 -13.94 -4.68
C ALA A 282 -25.75 -14.41 -3.45
N MET A 283 -26.94 -14.96 -3.67
CA MET A 283 -27.86 -15.42 -2.63
C MET A 283 -27.22 -16.34 -1.56
N PRO A 284 -26.28 -17.26 -1.90
CA PRO A 284 -25.59 -18.05 -0.87
C PRO A 284 -24.83 -17.24 0.17
N ALA A 285 -24.27 -16.09 -0.22
CA ALA A 285 -23.60 -15.17 0.70
C ALA A 285 -24.62 -14.44 1.59
N VAL A 286 -25.77 -14.03 1.02
CA VAL A 286 -26.86 -13.42 1.76
C VAL A 286 -27.39 -14.38 2.83
N LEU A 287 -27.61 -15.65 2.49
CA LEU A 287 -28.09 -16.68 3.43
C LEU A 287 -27.11 -17.00 4.56
N LYS A 288 -25.85 -16.65 4.39
CA LYS A 288 -24.81 -16.77 5.43
C LYS A 288 -24.55 -15.47 6.19
N ASN A 289 -25.32 -14.41 5.92
CA ASN A 289 -25.10 -13.07 6.49
C ASN A 289 -23.64 -12.58 6.25
N VAL A 290 -23.11 -12.80 5.05
CA VAL A 290 -21.76 -12.35 4.70
C VAL A 290 -21.76 -10.84 4.48
N ASP A 291 -20.87 -10.13 5.17
CA ASP A 291 -20.64 -8.71 4.96
C ASP A 291 -19.65 -8.50 3.81
N LEU A 292 -20.09 -7.84 2.74
CA LEU A 292 -19.19 -7.35 1.67
C LEU A 292 -18.87 -5.88 1.93
N LEU A 293 -17.62 -5.60 2.28
CA LEU A 293 -17.16 -4.31 2.77
C LEU A 293 -16.12 -3.67 1.83
N GLY A 294 -16.40 -2.46 1.37
CA GLY A 294 -15.40 -1.64 0.69
C GLY A 294 -14.43 -0.99 1.68
N SER A 295 -13.15 -0.92 1.30
CA SER A 295 -12.10 -0.24 2.07
C SER A 295 -11.19 0.54 1.15
N THR A 296 -10.88 1.79 1.47
CA THR A 296 -9.88 2.60 0.76
C THR A 296 -9.02 3.32 1.77
N MET A 297 -7.70 3.29 1.57
CA MET A 297 -6.77 4.01 2.45
C MET A 297 -7.11 3.81 3.95
N GLY A 298 -7.10 4.91 4.70
CA GLY A 298 -7.54 5.04 6.09
C GLY A 298 -7.30 6.45 6.59
N SER A 299 -7.59 6.70 7.86
CA SER A 299 -7.34 7.97 8.53
C SER A 299 -5.90 8.11 9.04
N THR A 300 -5.48 9.33 9.34
CA THR A 300 -4.20 9.60 10.02
C THR A 300 -4.11 8.88 11.37
N ALA A 301 -5.23 8.80 12.10
CA ALA A 301 -5.29 8.03 13.35
C ALA A 301 -5.04 6.53 13.12
N GLU A 302 -5.62 5.94 12.06
CA GLU A 302 -5.38 4.54 11.70
C GLU A 302 -3.92 4.31 11.28
N LEU A 303 -3.28 5.24 10.56
CA LEU A 303 -1.86 5.14 10.22
C LEU A 303 -0.97 5.18 11.47
N LYS A 304 -1.26 6.08 12.43
CA LYS A 304 -0.54 6.13 13.71
C LYS A 304 -0.68 4.82 14.46
N ALA A 305 -1.89 4.30 14.63
CA ALA A 305 -2.15 3.03 15.30
C ALA A 305 -1.44 1.85 14.60
N ALA A 306 -1.47 1.79 13.27
CA ALA A 306 -0.75 0.78 12.48
C ALA A 306 0.77 0.85 12.72
N THR A 307 1.32 2.07 12.79
CA THR A 307 2.76 2.30 12.96
C THR A 307 3.20 1.97 14.39
N GLU A 308 2.42 2.32 15.40
CA GLU A 308 2.65 1.97 16.81
C GLU A 308 2.56 0.45 17.02
N PHE A 309 1.57 -0.21 16.40
CA PHE A 309 1.44 -1.67 16.45
C PHE A 309 2.64 -2.34 15.79
N ALA A 310 3.09 -1.83 14.64
CA ALA A 310 4.29 -2.34 13.97
C ALA A 310 5.55 -2.16 14.80
N ALA A 311 5.72 -1.03 15.48
CA ALA A 311 6.84 -0.79 16.38
C ALA A 311 6.84 -1.77 17.58
N LYS A 312 5.67 -2.01 18.16
CA LYS A 312 5.50 -2.97 19.27
C LYS A 312 5.84 -4.40 18.89
N HIS A 313 5.48 -4.82 17.68
CA HIS A 313 5.67 -6.20 17.19
C HIS A 313 6.87 -6.36 16.26
N LEU A 314 7.67 -5.30 16.06
CA LEU A 314 8.83 -5.25 15.16
C LEU A 314 8.51 -5.66 13.72
N LEU A 315 7.30 -5.32 13.26
CA LEU A 315 6.86 -5.64 11.90
C LEU A 315 7.51 -4.70 10.89
N LYS A 316 7.89 -5.24 9.74
CA LYS A 316 8.57 -4.52 8.66
C LYS A 316 7.97 -4.88 7.31
N PRO A 317 7.81 -3.94 6.38
CA PRO A 317 7.46 -4.27 5.01
C PRO A 317 8.65 -4.96 4.34
N SER A 318 8.39 -5.96 3.49
CA SER A 318 9.45 -6.49 2.63
C SER A 318 9.69 -5.54 1.46
N VAL A 319 10.95 -5.13 1.29
CA VAL A 319 11.41 -4.34 0.15
C VAL A 319 12.11 -5.29 -0.82
N SER A 320 11.53 -5.48 -2.02
CA SER A 320 12.07 -6.38 -3.05
C SER A 320 13.18 -5.72 -3.86
N THR A 321 13.04 -4.43 -4.12
CA THR A 321 13.97 -3.69 -4.98
C THR A 321 14.20 -2.29 -4.44
N VAL A 322 15.48 -1.89 -4.40
CA VAL A 322 15.91 -0.53 -4.09
C VAL A 322 16.60 0.05 -5.32
N LEU A 323 16.06 1.15 -5.83
CA LEU A 323 16.63 1.91 -6.92
C LEU A 323 17.43 3.08 -6.32
N ASP A 324 18.67 3.28 -6.74
CA ASP A 324 19.50 4.38 -6.27
C ASP A 324 19.34 5.60 -7.19
N GLY A 325 18.96 6.73 -6.63
CA GLY A 325 18.78 8.00 -7.34
C GLY A 325 17.39 8.17 -7.96
N LEU A 326 16.89 9.41 -7.90
CA LEU A 326 15.56 9.77 -8.43
C LEU A 326 15.48 9.59 -9.95
N GLU A 327 16.59 9.68 -10.65
CA GLU A 327 16.74 9.44 -12.10
C GLU A 327 16.38 8.00 -12.51
N ASN A 328 16.43 7.05 -11.58
CA ASN A 328 16.05 5.65 -11.81
C ASN A 328 14.57 5.36 -11.50
N ALA A 329 13.78 6.37 -11.13
CA ALA A 329 12.38 6.18 -10.77
C ALA A 329 11.51 5.55 -11.89
N GLU A 330 11.84 5.78 -13.17
CA GLU A 330 11.13 5.14 -14.30
C GLU A 330 11.23 3.62 -14.25
N GLN A 331 12.37 3.05 -13.83
CA GLN A 331 12.53 1.61 -13.68
C GLN A 331 11.54 1.02 -12.65
N GLY A 332 11.18 1.78 -11.60
CA GLY A 332 10.18 1.37 -10.61
C GLY A 332 8.80 1.15 -11.24
N PHE A 333 8.40 2.00 -12.18
CA PHE A 333 7.14 1.84 -12.93
C PHE A 333 7.19 0.60 -13.83
N GLU A 334 8.32 0.34 -14.49
CA GLU A 334 8.49 -0.86 -15.31
C GLU A 334 8.41 -2.14 -14.50
N LEU A 335 9.00 -2.16 -13.30
CA LEU A 335 8.95 -3.31 -12.39
C LEU A 335 7.52 -3.59 -11.92
N ILE A 336 6.77 -2.55 -11.51
CA ILE A 336 5.35 -2.69 -11.12
C ILE A 336 4.53 -3.22 -12.31
N GLU A 337 4.77 -2.73 -13.50
CA GLU A 337 4.04 -3.14 -14.71
C GLU A 337 4.30 -4.61 -15.06
N LYS A 338 5.53 -5.10 -14.89
CA LYS A 338 5.89 -6.51 -15.07
C LYS A 338 5.20 -7.42 -14.03
N GLY A 339 4.85 -6.88 -12.85
CA GLY A 339 4.07 -7.58 -11.82
C GLY A 339 4.75 -8.84 -11.27
N ARG A 340 6.08 -8.91 -11.29
CA ARG A 340 6.87 -10.07 -10.85
C ARG A 340 7.44 -9.91 -9.45
N GLU A 341 7.45 -8.69 -8.94
CA GLU A 341 7.99 -8.36 -7.63
C GLU A 341 7.06 -8.80 -6.52
N SER A 342 7.61 -9.46 -5.50
CA SER A 342 6.92 -9.76 -4.24
C SER A 342 7.43 -8.82 -3.16
N GLY A 343 6.59 -7.85 -2.77
CA GLY A 343 6.96 -6.80 -1.82
C GLY A 343 6.90 -5.40 -2.40
N LYS A 344 7.64 -4.47 -1.80
CA LYS A 344 7.67 -3.05 -2.17
C LYS A 344 8.94 -2.70 -2.96
N ILE A 345 8.79 -1.79 -3.90
CA ILE A 345 9.88 -1.16 -4.64
C ILE A 345 10.06 0.22 -4.07
N VAL A 346 11.30 0.65 -3.83
CA VAL A 346 11.63 1.99 -3.30
C VAL A 346 12.73 2.66 -4.14
N VAL A 347 12.72 3.98 -4.12
CA VAL A 347 13.83 4.81 -4.61
C VAL A 347 14.54 5.40 -3.42
N ARG A 348 15.85 5.20 -3.31
CA ARG A 348 16.73 5.90 -2.37
C ARG A 348 17.12 7.23 -2.99
N ILE A 349 16.70 8.34 -2.36
CA ILE A 349 16.85 9.70 -2.89
C ILE A 349 17.97 10.45 -2.15
N GLY A 350 17.97 10.37 -0.83
CA GLY A 350 19.03 10.95 -0.01
C GLY A 350 20.18 9.98 0.19
N GLY A 351 21.30 10.07 -0.44
CA GLY A 351 22.53 9.26 -0.34
C GLY A 351 22.54 7.99 0.55
N LYS A 352 23.50 7.10 0.39
CA LYS A 352 23.54 5.86 1.19
C LYS A 352 23.55 6.20 2.69
N SER A 353 22.67 5.55 3.48
CA SER A 353 22.74 5.51 4.94
C SER A 353 24.15 5.04 5.36
N GLY A 354 24.99 5.97 5.81
CA GLY A 354 26.38 5.67 6.16
C GLY A 354 27.34 6.85 6.02
N SER A 355 27.02 7.89 5.30
CA SER A 355 27.75 9.16 5.41
C SER A 355 27.22 9.92 6.64
N LYS A 356 27.95 9.84 7.75
CA LYS A 356 27.74 10.71 8.90
C LYS A 356 27.63 12.16 8.41
N LEU A 357 26.52 12.82 8.74
CA LEU A 357 26.38 14.28 8.66
C LEU A 357 27.34 14.95 9.61
#